data_fe8f7b78057f0e5ad40edf95961d7e1c
#
_entry.id   fe8f7b78057f0e5ad40edf95961d7e1c
#
_cell.length_a   1.000
_cell.length_b   1.000
_cell.length_c   1.000
_cell.angle_alpha   90.00
_cell.angle_beta   90.00
_cell.angle_gamma   90.00
#
_symmetry.space_group_name_H-M   'P 1'
#
loop_
_entity.id
_entity.type
_entity.pdbx_description
1 polymer ?
#
loop_
_entity_poly.entity_id
_entity_poly.type
_entity_poly.pdbx_seq_one_letter_code
_entity_poly.pdbx_strand_id
1 'polypeptide(L)'
;IRDVLAGIREHLDLSEIDAVLTGYMGDETLGDIILQTLTDIKRANPEALYICDPVMGDIGRGIFVREGLPPFFANKATPAADIMTPNQFELGLLTGKDVLTYDDAIAACRQIHDKGPRIILVTSLLTDGTNNDEISMLASSHESEHYVVTTPRLSFNPEPNGSGDLTTALFAGHLLHGRDLKAALNATSQTIVKVFEETKHIQELTGSRELAIIQAQDYFRGDKSSSLS
;
A
#
# COMPACT_ATOMS: atom_id res chain seq x y z
N ILE A 1 -17.70 13.97 -5.35
CA ILE A 1 -17.24 12.64 -5.81
C ILE A 1 -18.34 11.88 -6.56
N ARG A 2 -19.61 11.88 -6.11
CA ARG A 2 -20.70 11.17 -6.79
C ARG A 2 -20.85 11.60 -8.24
N ASP A 3 -20.81 12.90 -8.54
CA ASP A 3 -20.92 13.44 -9.89
C ASP A 3 -19.72 13.01 -10.77
N VAL A 4 -18.52 12.96 -10.19
CA VAL A 4 -17.31 12.47 -10.90
C VAL A 4 -17.48 11.00 -11.26
N LEU A 5 -17.92 10.17 -10.30
CA LEU A 5 -18.15 8.73 -10.54
C LEU A 5 -19.29 8.49 -11.53
N ALA A 6 -20.35 9.33 -11.53
CA ALA A 6 -21.41 9.29 -12.53
C ALA A 6 -20.84 9.58 -13.93
N GLY A 7 -20.03 10.64 -14.06
CA GLY A 7 -19.36 10.95 -15.32
C GLY A 7 -18.43 9.85 -15.81
N ILE A 8 -17.69 9.19 -14.90
CA ILE A 8 -16.86 8.03 -15.27
C ILE A 8 -17.73 6.91 -15.86
N ARG A 9 -18.87 6.60 -15.24
CA ARG A 9 -19.80 5.57 -15.72
C ARG A 9 -20.43 5.89 -17.09
N GLU A 10 -20.55 7.17 -17.44
CA GLU A 10 -21.06 7.61 -18.73
C GLU A 10 -20.03 7.49 -19.86
N HIS A 11 -18.74 7.51 -19.54
CA HIS A 11 -17.64 7.61 -20.51
C HIS A 11 -16.72 6.40 -20.55
N LEU A 12 -16.72 5.54 -19.53
CA LEU A 12 -15.91 4.34 -19.46
C LEU A 12 -16.79 3.09 -19.38
N ASP A 13 -16.38 2.05 -20.10
CA ASP A 13 -16.92 0.72 -19.89
C ASP A 13 -16.32 0.14 -18.60
N LEU A 14 -17.18 -0.09 -17.59
CA LEU A 14 -16.74 -0.62 -16.30
C LEU A 14 -16.15 -2.04 -16.44
N SER A 15 -16.41 -2.75 -17.52
CA SER A 15 -15.82 -4.07 -17.78
C SER A 15 -14.35 -4.01 -18.15
N GLU A 16 -13.83 -2.84 -18.53
CA GLU A 16 -12.42 -2.61 -18.85
C GLU A 16 -11.57 -2.22 -17.61
N ILE A 17 -12.21 -2.09 -16.43
CA ILE A 17 -11.50 -1.73 -15.20
C ILE A 17 -10.94 -3.00 -14.55
N ASP A 18 -9.61 -3.14 -14.53
CA ASP A 18 -8.92 -4.29 -13.92
C ASP A 18 -8.76 -4.14 -12.40
N ALA A 19 -8.68 -2.91 -11.90
CA ALA A 19 -8.48 -2.67 -10.47
C ALA A 19 -9.06 -1.32 -10.00
N VAL A 20 -9.49 -1.31 -8.74
CA VAL A 20 -9.80 -0.10 -7.97
C VAL A 20 -8.78 0.01 -6.85
N LEU A 21 -8.00 1.09 -6.83
CA LEU A 21 -7.04 1.38 -5.77
C LEU A 21 -7.54 2.55 -4.94
N THR A 22 -7.54 2.40 -3.63
CA THR A 22 -7.87 3.47 -2.68
C THR A 22 -6.74 3.73 -1.72
N GLY A 23 -6.51 5.00 -1.40
CA GLY A 23 -5.59 5.47 -0.37
C GLY A 23 -6.33 6.33 0.66
N TYR A 24 -5.78 7.49 0.98
CA TYR A 24 -6.38 8.41 1.97
C TYR A 24 -7.83 8.76 1.65
N MET A 25 -8.69 8.66 2.66
CA MET A 25 -10.11 9.03 2.59
C MET A 25 -10.43 10.13 3.58
N GLY A 26 -11.31 11.06 3.18
CA GLY A 26 -11.74 12.17 4.03
C GLY A 26 -12.69 11.75 5.16
N ASP A 27 -13.59 10.78 4.88
CA ASP A 27 -14.56 10.25 5.83
C ASP A 27 -15.14 8.90 5.35
N GLU A 28 -15.90 8.23 6.23
CA GLU A 28 -16.54 6.94 5.96
C GLU A 28 -17.64 7.01 4.91
N THR A 29 -18.27 8.18 4.73
CA THR A 29 -19.30 8.37 3.68
C THR A 29 -18.69 8.26 2.28
N LEU A 30 -17.47 8.78 2.10
CA LEU A 30 -16.71 8.61 0.87
C LEU A 30 -16.38 7.12 0.66
N GLY A 31 -15.97 6.43 1.72
CA GLY A 31 -15.70 5.00 1.68
C GLY A 31 -16.90 4.19 1.23
N ASP A 32 -18.10 4.48 1.75
CA ASP A 32 -19.34 3.80 1.33
C ASP A 32 -19.66 4.03 -0.15
N ILE A 33 -19.42 5.24 -0.67
CA ILE A 33 -19.59 5.55 -2.10
C ILE A 33 -18.61 4.73 -2.97
N ILE A 34 -17.36 4.61 -2.52
CA ILE A 34 -16.33 3.82 -3.21
C ILE A 34 -16.73 2.34 -3.23
N LEU A 35 -17.15 1.75 -2.11
CA LEU A 35 -17.59 0.35 -2.06
C LEU A 35 -18.81 0.08 -2.93
N GLN A 36 -19.75 1.03 -3.03
CA GLN A 36 -20.87 0.93 -3.98
C GLN A 36 -20.36 0.94 -5.42
N THR A 37 -19.40 1.80 -5.75
CA THR A 37 -18.81 1.85 -7.10
C THR A 37 -18.04 0.58 -7.42
N LEU A 38 -17.29 0.05 -6.45
CA LEU A 38 -16.62 -1.24 -6.56
C LEU A 38 -17.60 -2.37 -6.88
N THR A 39 -18.77 -2.39 -6.21
CA THR A 39 -19.83 -3.37 -6.47
C THR A 39 -20.30 -3.32 -7.93
N ASP A 40 -20.46 -2.12 -8.49
CA ASP A 40 -20.88 -1.95 -9.87
C ASP A 40 -19.77 -2.40 -10.85
N ILE A 41 -18.49 -2.10 -10.54
CA ILE A 41 -17.35 -2.55 -11.34
C ILE A 41 -17.23 -4.08 -11.30
N LYS A 42 -17.25 -4.70 -10.11
CA LYS A 42 -17.15 -6.17 -9.98
C LYS A 42 -18.36 -6.90 -10.61
N ARG A 43 -19.50 -6.24 -10.77
CA ARG A 43 -20.62 -6.80 -11.54
C ARG A 43 -20.34 -6.80 -13.04
N ALA A 44 -19.65 -5.77 -13.56
CA ALA A 44 -19.27 -5.66 -14.97
C ALA A 44 -18.00 -6.49 -15.28
N ASN A 45 -17.02 -6.46 -14.39
CA ASN A 45 -15.79 -7.27 -14.44
C ASN A 45 -15.57 -7.99 -13.09
N PRO A 46 -15.98 -9.27 -12.96
CA PRO A 46 -15.80 -10.05 -11.72
C PRO A 46 -14.33 -10.24 -11.31
N GLU A 47 -13.38 -10.15 -12.24
CA GLU A 47 -11.95 -10.30 -11.99
C GLU A 47 -11.30 -9.00 -11.52
N ALA A 48 -12.01 -7.87 -11.53
CA ALA A 48 -11.48 -6.59 -11.06
C ALA A 48 -11.08 -6.67 -9.59
N LEU A 49 -9.86 -6.23 -9.28
CA LEU A 49 -9.30 -6.27 -7.94
C LEU A 49 -9.63 -5.00 -7.15
N TYR A 50 -9.90 -5.14 -5.87
CA TYR A 50 -9.91 -4.02 -4.93
C TYR A 50 -8.62 -4.01 -4.10
N ILE A 51 -7.85 -2.95 -4.27
CA ILE A 51 -6.58 -2.71 -3.57
C ILE A 51 -6.82 -1.59 -2.58
N CYS A 52 -6.74 -1.89 -1.30
CA CYS A 52 -7.03 -0.97 -0.21
C CYS A 52 -5.75 -0.64 0.57
N ASP A 53 -5.31 0.61 0.47
CA ASP A 53 -4.37 1.19 1.42
C ASP A 53 -5.19 1.80 2.57
N PRO A 54 -5.18 1.20 3.78
CA PRO A 54 -6.06 1.59 4.88
C PRO A 54 -5.45 2.74 5.69
N VAL A 55 -5.23 3.88 5.05
CA VAL A 55 -4.57 5.04 5.65
C VAL A 55 -5.32 5.52 6.88
N MET A 56 -4.74 5.29 8.07
CA MET A 56 -5.34 5.68 9.36
C MET A 56 -4.37 6.41 10.27
N GLY A 57 -3.09 6.09 10.19
CA GLY A 57 -2.11 6.59 11.14
C GLY A 57 -0.71 6.03 10.90
N ASP A 58 0.22 6.39 11.79
CA ASP A 58 1.60 5.90 11.72
C ASP A 58 2.23 5.85 13.12
N ILE A 59 3.30 5.06 13.25
CA ILE A 59 4.11 5.01 14.48
C ILE A 59 4.62 6.41 14.81
N GLY A 60 4.47 6.84 16.05
CA GLY A 60 4.91 8.15 16.53
C GLY A 60 3.96 9.31 16.22
N ARG A 61 3.06 9.18 15.24
CA ARG A 61 2.04 10.18 14.90
C ARG A 61 0.66 9.81 15.44
N GLY A 62 0.41 8.52 15.69
CA GLY A 62 -0.90 8.01 16.07
C GLY A 62 -1.93 8.11 14.93
N ILE A 63 -3.21 8.01 15.28
CA ILE A 63 -4.33 8.15 14.34
C ILE A 63 -4.45 9.62 13.94
N PHE A 64 -4.51 9.89 12.63
CA PHE A 64 -4.68 11.26 12.08
C PHE A 64 -5.89 11.39 11.16
N VAL A 65 -6.72 10.35 11.07
CA VAL A 65 -7.99 10.36 10.33
C VAL A 65 -9.19 10.55 11.26
N ARG A 66 -10.37 10.80 10.68
CA ARG A 66 -11.61 10.93 11.43
C ARG A 66 -12.01 9.62 12.10
N GLU A 67 -12.70 9.71 13.24
CA GLU A 67 -13.09 8.57 14.10
C GLU A 67 -13.90 7.48 13.38
N GLY A 68 -14.66 7.83 12.33
CA GLY A 68 -15.44 6.88 11.52
C GLY A 68 -14.58 5.97 10.63
N LEU A 69 -13.36 6.36 10.29
CA LEU A 69 -12.53 5.63 9.32
C LEU A 69 -11.92 4.32 9.86
N PRO A 70 -11.37 4.24 11.09
CA PRO A 70 -10.86 2.95 11.59
C PRO A 70 -11.92 1.84 11.60
N PRO A 71 -13.15 2.04 12.12
CA PRO A 71 -14.19 1.02 12.03
C PRO A 71 -14.67 0.76 10.59
N PHE A 72 -14.66 1.76 9.71
CA PHE A 72 -14.94 1.57 8.29
C PHE A 72 -13.92 0.62 7.65
N PHE A 73 -12.63 0.86 7.83
CA PHE A 73 -11.59 -0.01 7.30
C PHE A 73 -11.69 -1.43 7.87
N ALA A 74 -11.84 -1.57 9.19
CA ALA A 74 -11.90 -2.88 9.84
C ALA A 74 -13.10 -3.73 9.43
N ASN A 75 -14.29 -3.10 9.23
CA ASN A 75 -15.55 -3.82 9.11
C ASN A 75 -16.16 -3.80 7.71
N LYS A 76 -15.75 -2.87 6.84
CA LYS A 76 -16.31 -2.72 5.49
C LYS A 76 -15.25 -2.86 4.40
N ALA A 77 -14.15 -2.10 4.48
CA ALA A 77 -13.13 -2.13 3.44
C ALA A 77 -12.34 -3.44 3.45
N THR A 78 -11.89 -3.91 4.62
CA THR A 78 -11.13 -5.17 4.74
C THR A 78 -11.89 -6.36 4.13
N PRO A 79 -13.16 -6.64 4.47
CA PRO A 79 -13.87 -7.76 3.85
C PRO A 79 -14.09 -7.62 2.34
N ALA A 80 -14.05 -6.41 1.80
CA ALA A 80 -14.25 -6.14 0.39
C ALA A 80 -12.94 -6.18 -0.42
N ALA A 81 -11.78 -6.05 0.25
CA ALA A 81 -10.49 -5.94 -0.39
C ALA A 81 -9.94 -7.30 -0.85
N ASP A 82 -9.34 -7.32 -2.02
CA ASP A 82 -8.55 -8.45 -2.53
C ASP A 82 -7.08 -8.33 -2.07
N ILE A 83 -6.58 -7.09 -2.03
CA ILE A 83 -5.22 -6.75 -1.60
C ILE A 83 -5.29 -5.61 -0.58
N MET A 84 -4.52 -5.71 0.50
CA MET A 84 -4.36 -4.63 1.47
C MET A 84 -2.88 -4.26 1.68
N THR A 85 -2.63 -2.97 1.92
CA THR A 85 -1.26 -2.46 2.08
C THR A 85 -1.06 -1.64 3.37
N PRO A 86 -1.44 -2.18 4.54
CA PRO A 86 -1.27 -1.46 5.81
C PRO A 86 0.20 -1.24 6.15
N ASN A 87 0.51 -0.15 6.85
CA ASN A 87 1.74 -0.06 7.61
C ASN A 87 1.63 -0.86 8.93
N GLN A 88 2.72 -0.96 9.69
CA GLN A 88 2.74 -1.71 10.96
C GLN A 88 1.70 -1.22 11.98
N PHE A 89 1.52 0.10 12.10
CA PHE A 89 0.56 0.70 13.01
C PHE A 89 -0.88 0.40 12.60
N GLU A 90 -1.19 0.51 11.33
CA GLU A 90 -2.49 0.20 10.74
C GLU A 90 -2.83 -1.29 10.86
N LEU A 91 -1.84 -2.16 10.64
CA LEU A 91 -2.00 -3.60 10.85
C LEU A 91 -2.40 -3.91 12.30
N GLY A 92 -1.76 -3.23 13.27
CA GLY A 92 -2.12 -3.30 14.68
C GLY A 92 -3.54 -2.81 14.95
N LEU A 93 -3.95 -1.67 14.38
CA LEU A 93 -5.32 -1.15 14.52
C LEU A 93 -6.38 -2.11 13.97
N LEU A 94 -6.15 -2.69 12.79
CA LEU A 94 -7.09 -3.60 12.12
C LEU A 94 -7.28 -4.92 12.87
N THR A 95 -6.28 -5.34 13.67
CA THR A 95 -6.29 -6.60 14.42
C THR A 95 -6.52 -6.41 15.92
N GLY A 96 -6.38 -5.19 16.42
CA GLY A 96 -6.46 -4.88 17.85
C GLY A 96 -5.29 -5.44 18.66
N LYS A 97 -4.12 -5.64 18.03
CA LYS A 97 -2.92 -6.20 18.65
C LYS A 97 -1.69 -5.37 18.33
N ASP A 98 -0.74 -5.35 19.26
CA ASP A 98 0.59 -4.81 18.98
C ASP A 98 1.34 -5.73 18.01
N VAL A 99 2.09 -5.15 17.10
CA VAL A 99 2.94 -5.84 16.13
C VAL A 99 4.38 -5.45 16.44
N LEU A 100 5.08 -6.28 17.21
CA LEU A 100 6.45 -5.99 17.68
C LEU A 100 7.50 -6.88 17.02
N THR A 101 7.08 -8.07 16.59
CA THR A 101 7.95 -9.07 15.96
C THR A 101 7.44 -9.45 14.58
N TYR A 102 8.26 -10.14 13.79
CA TYR A 102 7.82 -10.73 12.52
C TYR A 102 6.71 -11.75 12.71
N ASP A 103 6.75 -12.55 13.79
CA ASP A 103 5.72 -13.52 14.09
C ASP A 103 4.38 -12.84 14.43
N ASP A 104 4.40 -11.71 15.13
CA ASP A 104 3.20 -10.89 15.36
C ASP A 104 2.64 -10.37 14.05
N ALA A 105 3.49 -9.87 13.15
CA ALA A 105 3.08 -9.38 11.84
C ALA A 105 2.44 -10.50 11.00
N ILE A 106 3.02 -11.69 10.97
CA ILE A 106 2.47 -12.86 10.27
C ILE A 106 1.12 -13.27 10.90
N ALA A 107 1.04 -13.31 12.23
CA ALA A 107 -0.19 -13.65 12.93
C ALA A 107 -1.30 -12.61 12.69
N ALA A 108 -0.95 -11.33 12.61
CA ALA A 108 -1.86 -10.25 12.25
C ALA A 108 -2.32 -10.37 10.78
N CYS A 109 -1.42 -10.65 9.85
CA CYS A 109 -1.78 -10.90 8.45
C CYS A 109 -2.79 -12.05 8.32
N ARG A 110 -2.60 -13.16 9.04
CA ARG A 110 -3.54 -14.29 9.05
C ARG A 110 -4.95 -13.85 9.47
N GLN A 111 -5.07 -13.03 10.52
CA GLN A 111 -6.38 -12.51 10.96
C GLN A 111 -7.05 -11.61 9.91
N ILE A 112 -6.26 -10.88 9.12
CA ILE A 112 -6.79 -10.07 8.02
C ILE A 112 -7.19 -10.98 6.85
N HIS A 113 -6.40 -11.99 6.52
CA HIS A 113 -6.75 -12.99 5.50
C HIS A 113 -8.09 -13.69 5.79
N ASP A 114 -8.34 -14.04 7.07
CA ASP A 114 -9.62 -14.63 7.51
C ASP A 114 -10.83 -13.73 7.27
N LYS A 115 -10.63 -12.42 7.03
CA LYS A 115 -11.69 -11.44 6.76
C LYS A 115 -11.95 -11.20 5.26
N GLY A 116 -11.01 -11.57 4.37
CA GLY A 116 -11.21 -11.37 2.93
C GLY A 116 -9.94 -11.26 2.07
N PRO A 117 -8.99 -10.38 2.41
CA PRO A 117 -7.84 -10.11 1.55
C PRO A 117 -7.01 -11.35 1.23
N ARG A 118 -6.73 -11.56 -0.05
CA ARG A 118 -5.89 -12.68 -0.51
C ARG A 118 -4.40 -12.36 -0.39
N ILE A 119 -4.05 -11.08 -0.51
CA ILE A 119 -2.67 -10.59 -0.44
C ILE A 119 -2.62 -9.40 0.52
N ILE A 120 -1.57 -9.36 1.35
CA ILE A 120 -1.28 -8.24 2.25
C ILE A 120 0.18 -7.85 2.05
N LEU A 121 0.43 -6.56 1.87
CA LEU A 121 1.76 -5.96 1.95
C LEU A 121 1.83 -5.08 3.19
N VAL A 122 2.60 -5.47 4.20
CA VAL A 122 2.97 -4.57 5.30
C VAL A 122 4.09 -3.67 4.81
N THR A 123 3.79 -2.38 4.60
CA THR A 123 4.65 -1.46 3.84
C THR A 123 5.86 -0.92 4.60
N SER A 124 5.76 -0.82 5.92
CA SER A 124 6.84 -0.37 6.79
C SER A 124 6.77 -1.12 8.11
N LEU A 125 7.72 -2.01 8.31
CA LEU A 125 7.80 -2.90 9.47
C LEU A 125 9.13 -2.71 10.19
N LEU A 126 9.03 -2.29 11.45
CA LEU A 126 10.13 -2.11 12.38
C LEU A 126 9.91 -3.07 13.54
N THR A 127 10.63 -4.19 13.54
CA THR A 127 10.52 -5.21 14.61
C THR A 127 11.69 -5.13 15.55
N ASP A 128 11.60 -5.78 16.70
CA ASP A 128 12.68 -5.88 17.69
C ASP A 128 13.99 -6.46 17.11
N GLY A 129 13.90 -7.19 15.98
CA GLY A 129 15.06 -7.73 15.25
C GLY A 129 15.56 -6.84 14.11
N THR A 130 14.91 -5.71 13.82
CA THR A 130 15.31 -4.78 12.75
C THR A 130 16.32 -3.77 13.30
N ASN A 131 17.44 -3.57 12.58
CA ASN A 131 18.41 -2.54 12.97
C ASN A 131 17.80 -1.14 12.82
N ASN A 132 18.27 -0.14 13.58
CA ASN A 132 17.73 1.20 13.57
C ASN A 132 17.85 1.93 12.22
N ASP A 133 18.78 1.51 11.39
CA ASP A 133 19.06 2.02 10.03
C ASP A 133 18.43 1.18 8.93
N GLU A 134 17.55 0.25 9.29
CA GLU A 134 16.84 -0.64 8.37
C GLU A 134 15.32 -0.49 8.53
N ILE A 135 14.61 -0.89 7.48
CA ILE A 135 13.15 -1.00 7.44
C ILE A 135 12.77 -2.20 6.57
N SER A 136 11.73 -2.91 6.95
CA SER A 136 11.29 -4.09 6.22
C SER A 136 9.92 -3.90 5.61
N MET A 137 9.66 -4.65 4.54
CA MET A 137 8.33 -4.91 4.00
C MET A 137 8.04 -6.41 4.12
N LEU A 138 6.82 -6.77 4.47
CA LEU A 138 6.35 -8.15 4.53
C LEU A 138 5.20 -8.34 3.55
N ALA A 139 5.37 -9.21 2.57
CA ALA A 139 4.26 -9.67 1.72
C ALA A 139 3.75 -11.03 2.22
N SER A 140 2.45 -11.15 2.33
CA SER A 140 1.76 -12.35 2.84
C SER A 140 0.62 -12.74 1.91
N SER A 141 0.48 -14.04 1.62
CA SER A 141 -0.66 -14.59 0.91
C SER A 141 -1.56 -15.42 1.82
N HIS A 142 -2.82 -15.50 1.47
CA HIS A 142 -3.78 -16.41 2.12
C HIS A 142 -3.34 -17.89 2.07
N GLU A 143 -2.52 -18.26 1.09
CA GLU A 143 -1.94 -19.60 0.95
C GLU A 143 -0.75 -19.84 1.88
N SER A 144 -0.54 -18.95 2.86
CA SER A 144 0.52 -19.03 3.88
C SER A 144 1.94 -18.84 3.36
N GLU A 145 2.10 -18.16 2.21
CA GLU A 145 3.40 -17.67 1.77
C GLU A 145 3.72 -16.34 2.45
N HIS A 146 4.93 -16.22 2.98
CA HIS A 146 5.40 -15.00 3.64
C HIS A 146 6.80 -14.67 3.14
N TYR A 147 6.99 -13.47 2.62
CA TYR A 147 8.27 -12.97 2.12
C TYR A 147 8.59 -11.64 2.80
N VAL A 148 9.82 -11.50 3.27
CA VAL A 148 10.32 -10.26 3.87
C VAL A 148 11.46 -9.73 3.02
N VAL A 149 11.48 -8.43 2.82
CA VAL A 149 12.62 -7.70 2.26
C VAL A 149 12.98 -6.58 3.23
N THR A 150 14.27 -6.45 3.53
CA THR A 150 14.82 -5.40 4.39
C THR A 150 15.70 -4.48 3.56
N THR A 151 15.54 -3.19 3.75
CA THR A 151 16.25 -2.14 3.01
C THR A 151 16.81 -1.10 3.97
N PRO A 152 17.80 -0.29 3.56
CA PRO A 152 18.23 0.85 4.33
C PRO A 152 17.05 1.82 4.61
N ARG A 153 16.96 2.29 5.84
CA ARG A 153 16.04 3.33 6.26
C ARG A 153 16.66 4.70 6.06
N LEU A 154 16.19 5.43 5.05
CA LEU A 154 16.63 6.79 4.81
C LEU A 154 15.89 7.76 5.72
N SER A 155 16.62 8.65 6.37
CA SER A 155 16.05 9.72 7.19
C SER A 155 15.82 10.97 6.35
N PHE A 156 14.65 11.58 6.49
CA PHE A 156 14.25 12.82 5.83
C PHE A 156 13.92 13.90 6.86
N ASN A 157 14.09 15.16 6.50
CA ASN A 157 13.65 16.29 7.31
C ASN A 157 13.22 17.45 6.39
N PRO A 158 11.92 17.65 6.22
CA PRO A 158 10.81 16.83 6.72
C PRO A 158 10.60 15.54 5.91
N GLU A 159 9.83 14.59 6.48
CA GLU A 159 9.42 13.37 5.78
C GLU A 159 8.64 13.70 4.50
N PRO A 160 8.91 13.01 3.37
CA PRO A 160 8.16 13.20 2.14
C PRO A 160 6.75 12.60 2.26
N ASN A 161 5.79 13.20 1.55
CA ASN A 161 4.43 12.69 1.45
C ASN A 161 4.27 11.75 0.26
N GLY A 162 3.30 10.80 0.33
CA GLY A 162 2.92 9.95 -0.80
C GLY A 162 3.76 8.66 -0.95
N SER A 163 4.62 8.33 0.02
CA SER A 163 5.41 7.09 -0.01
C SER A 163 4.54 5.84 0.08
N GLY A 164 3.48 5.85 0.89
CA GLY A 164 2.48 4.78 0.98
C GLY A 164 1.75 4.59 -0.34
N ASP A 165 1.20 5.69 -0.90
CA ASP A 165 0.50 5.67 -2.18
C ASP A 165 1.38 5.10 -3.30
N LEU A 166 2.65 5.53 -3.38
CA LEU A 166 3.60 5.02 -4.37
C LEU A 166 3.89 3.54 -4.17
N THR A 167 4.11 3.11 -2.92
CA THR A 167 4.38 1.69 -2.60
C THR A 167 3.21 0.82 -3.00
N THR A 168 1.99 1.23 -2.65
CA THR A 168 0.75 0.53 -3.01
C THR A 168 0.57 0.44 -4.52
N ALA A 169 0.78 1.55 -5.24
CA ALA A 169 0.64 1.59 -6.69
C ALA A 169 1.67 0.70 -7.41
N LEU A 170 2.93 0.71 -6.97
CA LEU A 170 3.98 -0.14 -7.54
C LEU A 170 3.70 -1.62 -7.30
N PHE A 171 3.37 -2.00 -6.07
CA PHE A 171 3.08 -3.38 -5.71
C PHE A 171 1.89 -3.92 -6.50
N ALA A 172 0.79 -3.15 -6.54
CA ALA A 172 -0.39 -3.45 -7.32
C ALA A 172 -0.06 -3.61 -8.82
N GLY A 173 0.69 -2.67 -9.39
CA GLY A 173 1.12 -2.72 -10.78
C GLY A 173 1.93 -3.98 -11.09
N HIS A 174 2.87 -4.36 -10.22
CA HIS A 174 3.65 -5.58 -10.42
C HIS A 174 2.80 -6.85 -10.39
N LEU A 175 1.81 -6.94 -9.49
CA LEU A 175 0.89 -8.08 -9.44
C LEU A 175 -0.02 -8.14 -10.67
N LEU A 176 -0.58 -7.01 -11.09
CA LEU A 176 -1.41 -6.90 -12.30
C LEU A 176 -0.65 -7.27 -13.58
N HIS A 177 0.68 -7.06 -13.61
CA HIS A 177 1.55 -7.51 -14.71
C HIS A 177 2.04 -8.97 -14.56
N GLY A 178 1.41 -9.75 -13.69
CA GLY A 178 1.63 -11.20 -13.58
C GLY A 178 2.89 -11.62 -12.83
N ARG A 179 3.51 -10.74 -12.04
CA ARG A 179 4.61 -11.13 -11.15
C ARG A 179 4.05 -11.95 -9.98
N ASP A 180 4.79 -12.97 -9.57
CA ASP A 180 4.50 -13.66 -8.30
C ASP A 180 4.73 -12.72 -7.10
N LEU A 181 4.22 -13.12 -5.93
CA LEU A 181 4.25 -12.32 -4.71
C LEU A 181 5.67 -11.87 -4.32
N LYS A 182 6.64 -12.79 -4.41
CA LYS A 182 8.04 -12.51 -4.06
C LYS A 182 8.69 -11.55 -5.04
N ALA A 183 8.46 -11.75 -6.35
CA ALA A 183 8.99 -10.87 -7.38
C ALA A 183 8.37 -9.47 -7.31
N ALA A 184 7.05 -9.36 -7.03
CA ALA A 184 6.37 -8.09 -6.83
C ALA A 184 6.93 -7.33 -5.62
N LEU A 185 7.12 -8.01 -4.48
CA LEU A 185 7.72 -7.42 -3.28
C LEU A 185 9.12 -6.87 -3.56
N ASN A 186 10.00 -7.70 -4.16
CA ASN A 186 11.37 -7.29 -4.45
C ASN A 186 11.44 -6.10 -5.42
N ALA A 187 10.66 -6.13 -6.49
CA ALA A 187 10.64 -5.04 -7.47
C ALA A 187 10.11 -3.74 -6.87
N THR A 188 9.04 -3.81 -6.06
CA THR A 188 8.51 -2.66 -5.32
C THR A 188 9.56 -2.06 -4.40
N SER A 189 10.18 -2.89 -3.57
CA SER A 189 11.20 -2.47 -2.61
C SER A 189 12.40 -1.80 -3.30
N GLN A 190 12.93 -2.40 -4.37
CA GLN A 190 14.05 -1.82 -5.13
C GLN A 190 13.69 -0.47 -5.73
N THR A 191 12.50 -0.32 -6.31
CA THR A 191 12.06 0.93 -6.89
C THR A 191 11.88 2.01 -5.83
N ILE A 192 11.26 1.69 -4.68
CA ILE A 192 11.09 2.64 -3.57
C ILE A 192 12.43 3.13 -3.04
N VAL A 193 13.42 2.26 -2.86
CA VAL A 193 14.76 2.67 -2.44
C VAL A 193 15.35 3.69 -3.41
N LYS A 194 15.24 3.45 -4.73
CA LYS A 194 15.76 4.39 -5.74
C LYS A 194 15.03 5.74 -5.73
N VAL A 195 13.70 5.73 -5.60
CA VAL A 195 12.94 6.98 -5.45
C VAL A 195 13.36 7.73 -4.20
N PHE A 196 13.58 7.04 -3.10
CA PHE A 196 14.01 7.67 -1.84
C PHE A 196 15.44 8.21 -1.91
N GLU A 197 16.37 7.51 -2.55
CA GLU A 197 17.74 8.02 -2.80
C GLU A 197 17.69 9.34 -3.58
N GLU A 198 16.93 9.39 -4.69
CA GLU A 198 16.74 10.60 -5.48
C GLU A 198 16.00 11.71 -4.70
N THR A 199 14.97 11.34 -3.94
CA THR A 199 14.22 12.28 -3.10
C THR A 199 15.14 12.94 -2.07
N LYS A 200 15.98 12.16 -1.40
CA LYS A 200 16.93 12.66 -0.42
C LYS A 200 17.93 13.63 -1.05
N HIS A 201 18.49 13.26 -2.21
CA HIS A 201 19.40 14.14 -2.95
C HIS A 201 18.75 15.49 -3.32
N ILE A 202 17.51 15.47 -3.82
CA ILE A 202 16.78 16.69 -4.17
C ILE A 202 16.41 17.48 -2.91
N GLN A 203 15.99 16.83 -1.83
CA GLN A 203 15.70 17.52 -0.58
C GLN A 203 16.91 18.26 -0.02
N GLU A 204 18.10 17.66 -0.05
CA GLU A 204 19.34 18.31 0.39
C GLU A 204 19.68 19.55 -0.42
N LEU A 205 19.32 19.58 -1.72
CA LEU A 205 19.58 20.70 -2.61
C LEU A 205 18.52 21.81 -2.53
N THR A 206 17.25 21.44 -2.30
CA THR A 206 16.10 22.35 -2.53
C THR A 206 15.20 22.53 -1.31
N GLY A 207 15.30 21.66 -0.29
CA GLY A 207 14.37 21.60 0.83
C GLY A 207 12.98 21.04 0.46
N SER A 208 12.82 20.45 -0.73
CA SER A 208 11.54 19.91 -1.20
C SER A 208 11.03 18.78 -0.32
N ARG A 209 9.70 18.67 -0.20
CA ARG A 209 8.98 17.55 0.45
C ARG A 209 8.40 16.55 -0.54
N GLU A 210 8.55 16.84 -1.83
CA GLU A 210 7.96 16.01 -2.88
C GLU A 210 8.84 14.79 -3.17
N LEU A 211 8.22 13.65 -3.40
CA LEU A 211 8.92 12.48 -3.92
C LEU A 211 9.47 12.75 -5.31
N ALA A 212 10.71 12.35 -5.57
CA ALA A 212 11.39 12.53 -6.84
C ALA A 212 10.92 11.54 -7.92
N ILE A 213 9.61 11.40 -8.10
CA ILE A 213 9.00 10.42 -9.01
C ILE A 213 9.42 10.68 -10.46
N ILE A 214 9.44 11.96 -10.86
CA ILE A 214 9.82 12.34 -12.24
C ILE A 214 11.28 12.01 -12.50
N GLN A 215 12.17 12.29 -11.56
CA GLN A 215 13.61 12.05 -11.69
C GLN A 215 13.94 10.54 -11.65
N ALA A 216 13.15 9.77 -10.90
CA ALA A 216 13.29 8.34 -10.77
C ALA A 216 12.48 7.53 -11.81
N GLN A 217 11.85 8.17 -12.80
CA GLN A 217 10.92 7.48 -13.73
C GLN A 217 11.54 6.32 -14.52
N ASP A 218 12.85 6.35 -14.78
CA ASP A 218 13.56 5.27 -15.48
C ASP A 218 13.50 3.93 -14.71
N TYR A 219 13.43 4.00 -13.36
CA TYR A 219 13.33 2.81 -12.52
C TYR A 219 11.94 2.14 -12.59
N PHE A 220 10.90 2.90 -12.91
CA PHE A 220 9.54 2.35 -13.10
C PHE A 220 9.41 1.54 -14.40
N ARG A 221 10.21 1.88 -15.42
CA ARG A 221 10.15 1.25 -16.74
C ARG A 221 10.97 -0.04 -16.82
N GLY A 222 11.77 -0.34 -15.82
CA GLY A 222 12.68 -1.51 -15.82
C GLY A 222 13.85 -1.39 -16.80
N ASP A 223 14.06 -0.23 -17.41
CA ASP A 223 15.07 -0.01 -18.46
C ASP A 223 16.50 0.10 -17.89
N LYS A 224 16.64 0.26 -16.60
CA LYS A 224 17.91 0.16 -15.88
C LYS A 224 17.92 -1.09 -15.02
N SER A 225 18.10 -2.27 -15.66
CA SER A 225 18.56 -3.44 -14.93
C SER A 225 19.88 -3.09 -14.26
N SER A 226 19.88 -3.16 -12.93
CA SER A 226 21.03 -2.91 -12.07
C SER A 226 22.28 -3.63 -12.57
N SER A 227 23.19 -2.89 -13.20
CA SER A 227 24.59 -3.24 -13.20
C SER A 227 25.15 -2.92 -11.80
N LEU A 228 24.83 -3.76 -10.83
CA LEU A 228 25.58 -3.90 -9.59
C LEU A 228 26.56 -5.03 -9.81
N SER A 229 27.74 -4.68 -10.31
CA SER A 229 28.96 -5.49 -10.19
C SER A 229 29.59 -5.23 -8.82
#